data_1ce068b6de6cf20cbbd31e53a662e2dd
#
_entry.id   1ce068b6de6cf20cbbd31e53a662e2dd
#
_cell.length_a   1.000
_cell.length_b   1.000
_cell.length_c   1.000
_cell.angle_alpha   90.00
_cell.angle_beta   90.00
_cell.angle_gamma   90.00
#
_symmetry.space_group_name_H-M   'P 1'
#
loop_
_entity.id
_entity.type
_entity.pdbx_description
1 polymer ?
#
loop_
_entity_poly.entity_id
_entity_poly.type
_entity_poly.pdbx_seq_one_letter_code
_entity_poly.pdbx_strand_id
1 'polypeptide(L)'
;KGKKWKYGYNKEHDLVVISKTGQIGDIYEIQGLAIALPKQPKLVFKHEKNKWVKLDQPKEISKLKTIFDWRSYPEESKEQWYDYIDEEFKRREEGFWFTNKNKPTYITGTHYMYLQWSKIDVGAPDFREANRLFYIFWEACKADKRCYGMCYLKNRRSGFSFMSSAETVNLATISSDSRYGILSKTGADAKKMFTDKVVPISVNYPFFFKPIQDGMDRPKT
;
A
#
# COMPACT_ATOMS: atom_id res chain seq x y z
N LYS A 1 -0.44 -3.65 -30.36
CA LYS A 1 -0.10 -2.82 -29.18
C LYS A 1 -1.41 -2.40 -28.57
N GLY A 2 -1.72 -2.82 -27.33
CA GLY A 2 -2.95 -2.44 -26.63
C GLY A 2 -3.05 -0.92 -26.40
N LYS A 3 -4.26 -0.38 -26.44
CA LYS A 3 -4.50 1.05 -26.19
C LYS A 3 -4.00 1.41 -24.78
N LYS A 4 -3.21 2.47 -24.65
CA LYS A 4 -2.69 2.96 -23.38
C LYS A 4 -3.67 3.99 -22.80
N TRP A 5 -4.05 3.84 -21.53
CA TRP A 5 -5.01 4.66 -20.84
C TRP A 5 -4.33 5.53 -19.79
N LYS A 6 -4.81 6.75 -19.61
CA LYS A 6 -4.30 7.64 -18.56
C LYS A 6 -4.91 7.26 -17.22
N TYR A 7 -4.09 7.27 -16.18
CA TYR A 7 -4.54 7.20 -14.79
C TYR A 7 -5.52 8.34 -14.48
N GLY A 8 -6.64 8.01 -13.86
CA GLY A 8 -7.68 8.94 -13.52
C GLY A 8 -9.00 8.69 -14.25
N TYR A 9 -9.94 9.62 -14.13
CA TYR A 9 -11.25 9.52 -14.77
C TYR A 9 -11.16 9.65 -16.29
N ASN A 10 -11.70 8.67 -16.99
CA ASN A 10 -11.87 8.67 -18.44
C ASN A 10 -13.31 9.02 -18.80
N LYS A 11 -13.53 10.25 -19.29
CA LYS A 11 -14.86 10.77 -19.61
C LYS A 11 -15.52 10.07 -20.80
N GLU A 12 -14.75 9.63 -21.79
CA GLU A 12 -15.24 8.96 -23.00
C GLU A 12 -15.92 7.62 -22.69
N HIS A 13 -15.39 6.92 -21.69
CA HIS A 13 -15.82 5.56 -21.33
C HIS A 13 -16.47 5.50 -19.94
N ASP A 14 -16.64 6.64 -19.29
CA ASP A 14 -17.23 6.79 -17.96
C ASP A 14 -16.65 5.79 -16.93
N LEU A 15 -15.34 5.74 -16.84
CA LEU A 15 -14.63 4.85 -15.92
C LEU A 15 -13.39 5.52 -15.31
N VAL A 16 -12.94 5.01 -14.17
CA VAL A 16 -11.71 5.44 -13.51
C VAL A 16 -10.61 4.42 -13.73
N VAL A 17 -9.48 4.85 -14.28
CA VAL A 17 -8.30 4.02 -14.54
C VAL A 17 -7.35 4.13 -13.36
N ILE A 18 -7.10 3.01 -12.65
CA ILE A 18 -6.14 2.94 -11.55
C ILE A 18 -4.80 2.30 -11.95
N SER A 19 -4.62 2.02 -13.23
CA SER A 19 -3.37 1.47 -13.78
C SER A 19 -2.33 2.58 -13.95
N LYS A 20 -1.25 2.52 -13.19
CA LYS A 20 -0.09 3.45 -13.31
C LYS A 20 0.69 3.23 -14.62
N THR A 21 0.69 2.01 -15.14
CA THR A 21 1.32 1.68 -16.44
C THR A 21 0.48 2.10 -17.63
N GLY A 22 -0.80 2.41 -17.40
CA GLY A 22 -1.78 2.69 -18.45
C GLY A 22 -2.28 1.48 -19.22
N GLN A 23 -1.78 0.27 -18.92
CA GLN A 23 -2.29 -0.98 -19.48
C GLN A 23 -3.39 -1.50 -18.58
N ILE A 24 -4.62 -1.60 -19.10
CA ILE A 24 -5.77 -2.05 -18.33
C ILE A 24 -6.13 -3.51 -18.64
N GLY A 25 -6.65 -4.18 -17.61
CA GLY A 25 -7.27 -5.51 -17.67
C GLY A 25 -8.76 -5.43 -17.40
N ASP A 26 -9.22 -6.11 -16.35
CA ASP A 26 -10.63 -6.20 -16.01
C ASP A 26 -11.19 -4.87 -15.52
N ILE A 27 -12.48 -4.65 -15.76
CA ILE A 27 -13.25 -3.54 -15.23
C ILE A 27 -14.15 -4.07 -14.11
N TYR A 28 -14.13 -3.38 -12.98
CA TYR A 28 -14.96 -3.72 -11.82
C TYR A 28 -15.96 -2.62 -11.53
N GLU A 29 -17.19 -3.01 -11.30
CA GLU A 29 -18.24 -2.13 -10.79
C GLU A 29 -18.22 -2.14 -9.26
N ILE A 30 -17.88 -1.01 -8.64
CA ILE A 30 -17.88 -0.87 -7.19
C ILE A 30 -18.64 0.41 -6.82
N GLN A 31 -19.75 0.27 -6.09
CA GLN A 31 -20.57 1.40 -5.65
C GLN A 31 -21.03 2.30 -6.82
N GLY A 32 -21.35 1.71 -7.96
CA GLY A 32 -21.78 2.43 -9.16
C GLY A 32 -20.64 3.13 -9.91
N LEU A 33 -19.38 2.88 -9.57
CA LEU A 33 -18.21 3.39 -10.28
C LEU A 33 -17.52 2.28 -11.05
N ALA A 34 -17.37 2.43 -12.35
CA ALA A 34 -16.59 1.53 -13.18
C ALA A 34 -15.09 1.82 -13.00
N ILE A 35 -14.32 0.81 -12.58
CA ILE A 35 -12.90 0.93 -12.25
C ILE A 35 -12.09 -0.03 -13.10
N ALA A 36 -11.18 0.51 -13.91
CA ALA A 36 -10.26 -0.25 -14.73
C ALA A 36 -9.00 -0.63 -13.94
N LEU A 37 -8.80 -1.92 -13.71
CA LEU A 37 -7.63 -2.46 -13.05
C LEU A 37 -6.42 -2.54 -13.99
N PRO A 38 -5.19 -2.62 -13.46
CA PRO A 38 -4.01 -2.94 -14.24
C PRO A 38 -4.16 -4.29 -14.96
N LYS A 39 -3.56 -4.38 -16.14
CA LYS A 39 -3.53 -5.65 -16.89
C LYS A 39 -2.80 -6.73 -16.10
N GLN A 40 -3.39 -7.91 -16.05
CA GLN A 40 -2.76 -9.08 -15.44
C GLN A 40 -1.45 -9.42 -16.15
N PRO A 41 -0.34 -9.64 -15.41
CA PRO A 41 0.91 -10.12 -15.99
C PRO A 41 0.77 -11.57 -16.52
N LYS A 42 1.66 -11.96 -17.44
CA LYS A 42 1.68 -13.34 -17.96
C LYS A 42 1.94 -14.37 -16.86
N LEU A 43 2.81 -14.03 -15.92
CA LEU A 43 3.12 -14.84 -14.75
C LEU A 43 2.57 -14.16 -13.51
N VAL A 44 1.71 -14.85 -12.78
CA VAL A 44 1.13 -14.39 -11.53
C VAL A 44 1.81 -15.14 -10.38
N PHE A 45 2.24 -14.40 -9.38
CA PHE A 45 2.88 -14.99 -8.21
C PHE A 45 1.95 -15.98 -7.50
N LYS A 46 2.46 -17.17 -7.17
CA LYS A 46 1.69 -18.23 -6.53
C LYS A 46 2.36 -18.67 -5.24
N HIS A 47 1.67 -18.48 -4.12
CA HIS A 47 2.05 -19.11 -2.86
C HIS A 47 1.67 -20.59 -2.85
N GLU A 48 2.43 -21.41 -2.13
CA GLU A 48 2.14 -22.84 -1.95
C GLU A 48 0.72 -23.09 -1.42
N LYS A 49 0.29 -22.26 -0.46
CA LYS A 49 -1.05 -22.36 0.15
C LYS A 49 -2.17 -21.76 -0.68
N ASN A 50 -1.86 -21.27 -1.89
CA ASN A 50 -2.83 -20.64 -2.80
C ASN A 50 -3.70 -19.56 -2.15
N LYS A 51 -3.09 -18.80 -1.25
CA LYS A 51 -3.63 -17.63 -0.55
C LYS A 51 -2.51 -16.62 -0.27
N TRP A 52 -2.86 -15.41 0.12
CA TRP A 52 -1.84 -14.43 0.54
C TRP A 52 -1.02 -14.97 1.73
N VAL A 53 0.26 -14.89 1.58
CA VAL A 53 1.24 -15.06 2.65
C VAL A 53 2.25 -13.93 2.49
N LYS A 54 2.72 -13.37 3.58
CA LYS A 54 3.76 -12.33 3.56
C LYS A 54 4.98 -12.83 2.78
N LEU A 55 5.48 -11.98 1.87
CA LEU A 55 6.66 -12.31 1.07
C LEU A 55 7.91 -12.31 1.96
N ASP A 56 8.82 -13.23 1.67
CA ASP A 56 10.08 -13.30 2.38
C ASP A 56 10.94 -12.07 2.07
N GLN A 57 11.56 -11.54 3.11
CA GLN A 57 12.54 -10.48 3.00
C GLN A 57 13.94 -11.08 3.12
N PRO A 58 14.89 -10.68 2.25
CA PRO A 58 16.27 -11.11 2.38
C PRO A 58 16.83 -10.82 3.79
N LYS A 59 17.48 -11.81 4.39
CA LYS A 59 17.92 -11.73 5.80
C LYS A 59 18.88 -10.56 6.04
N GLU A 60 19.76 -10.30 5.09
CA GLU A 60 20.76 -9.22 5.15
C GLU A 60 20.06 -7.86 5.16
N ILE A 61 19.14 -7.63 4.22
CA ILE A 61 18.33 -6.41 4.14
C ILE A 61 17.46 -6.23 5.39
N SER A 62 16.93 -7.31 5.94
CA SER A 62 16.08 -7.24 7.15
C SER A 62 16.81 -6.79 8.42
N LYS A 63 18.15 -6.91 8.43
CA LYS A 63 19.00 -6.43 9.53
C LYS A 63 19.19 -4.91 9.51
N LEU A 64 19.12 -4.29 8.34
CA LEU A 64 19.27 -2.85 8.18
C LEU A 64 17.98 -2.16 8.65
N LYS A 65 18.08 -1.32 9.65
CA LYS A 65 16.92 -0.65 10.27
C LYS A 65 16.77 0.80 9.85
N THR A 66 17.89 1.43 9.50
CA THR A 66 17.97 2.85 9.18
C THR A 66 18.68 3.10 7.87
N ILE A 67 18.51 4.28 7.30
CA ILE A 67 19.28 4.71 6.13
C ILE A 67 20.79 4.83 6.43
N PHE A 68 21.14 5.06 7.70
CA PHE A 68 22.53 5.12 8.12
C PHE A 68 23.19 3.74 8.07
N ASP A 69 22.47 2.67 8.46
CA ASP A 69 22.95 1.29 8.31
C ASP A 69 23.23 0.99 6.83
N TRP A 70 22.34 1.42 5.94
CA TRP A 70 22.51 1.28 4.49
C TRP A 70 23.70 2.08 3.95
N ARG A 71 23.89 3.34 4.41
CA ARG A 71 25.03 4.15 4.00
C ARG A 71 26.36 3.52 4.42
N SER A 72 26.40 2.87 5.57
CA SER A 72 27.58 2.18 6.09
C SER A 72 27.77 0.78 5.52
N TYR A 73 26.79 0.26 4.75
CA TYR A 73 26.89 -1.04 4.10
C TYR A 73 27.92 -0.98 2.95
N PRO A 74 28.76 -2.01 2.75
CA PRO A 74 29.77 -2.00 1.70
C PRO A 74 29.17 -1.77 0.31
N GLU A 75 29.74 -0.82 -0.47
CA GLU A 75 29.19 -0.43 -1.76
C GLU A 75 29.09 -1.61 -2.73
N GLU A 76 30.14 -2.43 -2.78
CA GLU A 76 30.19 -3.64 -3.62
C GLU A 76 29.08 -4.64 -3.31
N SER A 77 28.56 -4.61 -2.07
CA SER A 77 27.48 -5.49 -1.65
C SER A 77 26.08 -4.90 -1.84
N LYS A 78 25.98 -3.60 -2.17
CA LYS A 78 24.68 -2.93 -2.36
C LYS A 78 24.04 -3.30 -3.69
N GLU A 79 24.83 -3.48 -4.74
CA GLU A 79 24.37 -3.68 -6.11
C GLU A 79 23.38 -4.86 -6.21
N GLN A 80 23.65 -5.95 -5.50
CA GLN A 80 22.78 -7.13 -5.44
C GLN A 80 21.37 -6.87 -4.86
N TRP A 81 21.18 -5.74 -4.15
CA TRP A 81 19.92 -5.41 -3.49
C TRP A 81 19.09 -4.36 -4.20
N TYR A 82 19.65 -3.66 -5.20
CA TYR A 82 18.89 -2.62 -5.90
C TYR A 82 17.65 -3.18 -6.59
N ASP A 83 17.76 -4.29 -7.29
CA ASP A 83 16.60 -4.91 -7.96
C ASP A 83 15.50 -5.28 -6.96
N TYR A 84 15.85 -5.79 -5.78
CA TYR A 84 14.88 -6.10 -4.74
C TYR A 84 14.19 -4.84 -4.21
N ILE A 85 14.95 -3.79 -3.94
CA ILE A 85 14.44 -2.51 -3.44
C ILE A 85 13.52 -1.86 -4.50
N ASP A 86 13.96 -1.83 -5.74
CA ASP A 86 13.18 -1.28 -6.86
C ASP A 86 11.87 -2.04 -7.08
N GLU A 87 11.91 -3.36 -6.98
CA GLU A 87 10.69 -4.18 -7.07
C GLU A 87 9.73 -3.89 -5.91
N GLU A 88 10.21 -3.64 -4.70
CA GLU A 88 9.37 -3.24 -3.57
C GLU A 88 8.73 -1.85 -3.78
N PHE A 89 9.47 -0.87 -4.33
CA PHE A 89 8.91 0.42 -4.73
C PHE A 89 7.87 0.26 -5.83
N LYS A 90 8.13 -0.56 -6.83
CA LYS A 90 7.18 -0.86 -7.89
C LYS A 90 5.88 -1.50 -7.36
N ARG A 91 5.98 -2.47 -6.45
CA ARG A 91 4.81 -3.08 -5.78
C ARG A 91 4.01 -2.05 -4.99
N ARG A 92 4.71 -1.12 -4.33
CA ARG A 92 4.09 -0.02 -3.59
C ARG A 92 3.31 0.93 -4.51
N GLU A 93 3.78 1.18 -5.71
CA GLU A 93 3.17 2.12 -6.66
C GLU A 93 2.12 1.48 -7.55
N GLU A 94 2.44 0.34 -8.13
CA GLU A 94 1.62 -0.32 -9.16
C GLU A 94 0.68 -1.39 -8.60
N GLY A 95 0.93 -1.83 -7.37
CA GLY A 95 0.22 -2.96 -6.77
C GLY A 95 0.86 -4.31 -7.12
N PHE A 96 0.14 -5.37 -6.77
CA PHE A 96 0.69 -6.72 -6.86
C PHE A 96 -0.38 -7.72 -7.31
N TRP A 97 0.03 -8.66 -8.17
CA TRP A 97 -0.80 -9.78 -8.60
C TRP A 97 -0.35 -11.07 -7.95
N PHE A 98 -1.25 -11.78 -7.31
CA PHE A 98 -0.99 -13.09 -6.75
C PHE A 98 -2.15 -14.05 -6.99
N THR A 99 -1.91 -15.35 -6.83
CA THR A 99 -2.95 -16.37 -6.94
C THR A 99 -3.64 -16.58 -5.60
N ASN A 100 -4.94 -16.33 -5.55
CA ASN A 100 -5.81 -16.57 -4.39
C ASN A 100 -6.94 -17.52 -4.78
N LYS A 101 -7.05 -18.65 -4.08
CA LYS A 101 -8.06 -19.69 -4.39
C LYS A 101 -8.08 -20.07 -5.88
N ASN A 102 -6.90 -20.30 -6.45
CA ASN A 102 -6.66 -20.62 -7.86
C ASN A 102 -7.07 -19.52 -8.86
N LYS A 103 -7.32 -18.30 -8.42
CA LYS A 103 -7.65 -17.16 -9.29
C LYS A 103 -6.61 -16.05 -9.18
N PRO A 104 -6.18 -15.47 -10.32
CA PRO A 104 -5.39 -14.25 -10.31
C PRO A 104 -6.13 -13.15 -9.55
N THR A 105 -5.46 -12.54 -8.59
CA THR A 105 -6.06 -11.54 -7.71
C THR A 105 -5.13 -10.33 -7.63
N TYR A 106 -5.65 -9.17 -8.00
CA TYR A 106 -4.94 -7.89 -7.90
C TYR A 106 -5.17 -7.25 -6.53
N ILE A 107 -4.11 -6.72 -5.95
CA ILE A 107 -4.15 -5.80 -4.80
C ILE A 107 -3.45 -4.50 -5.16
N THR A 108 -4.01 -3.38 -4.74
CA THR A 108 -3.40 -2.05 -4.95
C THR A 108 -2.11 -1.90 -4.16
N GLY A 109 -1.27 -0.93 -4.52
CA GLY A 109 -0.02 -0.67 -3.80
C GLY A 109 -0.24 -0.40 -2.32
N THR A 110 -1.26 0.37 -1.96
CA THR A 110 -1.63 0.60 -0.55
C THR A 110 -2.04 -0.69 0.15
N HIS A 111 -2.80 -1.56 -0.52
CA HIS A 111 -3.18 -2.86 0.06
C HIS A 111 -1.97 -3.78 0.21
N TYR A 112 -1.04 -3.75 -0.75
CA TYR A 112 0.23 -4.45 -0.63
C TYR A 112 1.02 -3.97 0.59
N MET A 113 1.17 -2.66 0.77
CA MET A 113 1.85 -2.06 1.93
C MET A 113 1.17 -2.45 3.25
N TYR A 114 -0.16 -2.50 3.28
CA TYR A 114 -0.91 -2.95 4.44
C TYR A 114 -0.61 -4.43 4.78
N LEU A 115 -0.67 -5.32 3.80
CA LEU A 115 -0.47 -6.76 4.00
C LEU A 115 0.99 -7.14 4.26
N GLN A 116 1.91 -6.51 3.56
CA GLN A 116 3.33 -6.86 3.61
C GLN A 116 4.07 -6.19 4.76
N TRP A 117 3.83 -4.89 4.97
CA TRP A 117 4.68 -4.06 5.81
C TRP A 117 4.01 -3.50 7.06
N SER A 118 2.67 -3.58 7.17
CA SER A 118 1.99 -3.12 8.37
C SER A 118 2.04 -4.15 9.49
N LYS A 119 2.08 -3.62 10.72
CA LYS A 119 1.93 -4.39 11.95
C LYS A 119 0.63 -3.98 12.62
N ILE A 120 -0.18 -4.97 12.99
CA ILE A 120 -1.41 -4.81 13.75
C ILE A 120 -1.29 -5.51 15.11
N ASP A 121 -2.29 -5.37 15.99
CA ASP A 121 -2.25 -5.92 17.36
C ASP A 121 -1.93 -7.43 17.40
N VAL A 122 -2.43 -8.18 16.42
CA VAL A 122 -2.24 -9.64 16.29
C VAL A 122 -1.07 -10.05 15.40
N GLY A 123 -0.20 -9.11 15.01
CA GLY A 123 0.94 -9.38 14.12
C GLY A 123 0.75 -8.81 12.71
N ALA A 124 0.78 -9.64 11.68
CA ALA A 124 0.54 -9.23 10.29
C ALA A 124 -0.96 -9.31 9.95
N PRO A 125 -1.48 -8.38 9.14
CA PRO A 125 -2.86 -8.47 8.67
C PRO A 125 -3.06 -9.60 7.65
N ASP A 126 -4.24 -10.22 7.68
CA ASP A 126 -4.66 -11.21 6.70
C ASP A 126 -5.34 -10.56 5.48
N PHE A 127 -5.22 -11.23 4.33
CA PHE A 127 -5.98 -10.87 3.14
C PHE A 127 -7.47 -11.12 3.34
N ARG A 128 -8.28 -10.10 3.06
CA ARG A 128 -9.75 -10.17 3.03
C ARG A 128 -10.26 -9.50 1.77
N GLU A 129 -11.21 -10.14 1.09
CA GLU A 129 -11.78 -9.60 -0.14
C GLU A 129 -12.48 -8.24 0.08
N ALA A 130 -13.16 -8.07 1.20
CA ALA A 130 -13.77 -6.78 1.56
C ALA A 130 -12.74 -5.64 1.67
N ASN A 131 -11.53 -5.95 2.21
CA ASN A 131 -10.44 -4.98 2.28
C ASN A 131 -9.89 -4.67 0.87
N ARG A 132 -9.80 -5.69 0.00
CA ARG A 132 -9.37 -5.52 -1.39
C ARG A 132 -10.28 -4.58 -2.15
N LEU A 133 -11.59 -4.80 -2.07
CA LEU A 133 -12.59 -3.93 -2.72
C LEU A 133 -12.53 -2.51 -2.16
N PHE A 134 -12.37 -2.36 -0.85
CA PHE A 134 -12.17 -1.05 -0.22
C PHE A 134 -10.95 -0.33 -0.79
N TYR A 135 -9.79 -0.98 -0.88
CA TYR A 135 -8.58 -0.35 -1.38
C TYR A 135 -8.63 -0.05 -2.89
N ILE A 136 -9.30 -0.87 -3.69
CA ILE A 136 -9.55 -0.58 -5.11
C ILE A 136 -10.41 0.66 -5.24
N PHE A 137 -11.50 0.75 -4.49
CA PHE A 137 -12.38 1.92 -4.52
C PHE A 137 -11.67 3.18 -4.02
N TRP A 138 -10.89 3.06 -2.96
CA TRP A 138 -10.07 4.15 -2.43
C TRP A 138 -9.05 4.65 -3.46
N GLU A 139 -8.37 3.75 -4.16
CA GLU A 139 -7.44 4.11 -5.23
C GLU A 139 -8.15 4.84 -6.37
N ALA A 140 -9.37 4.42 -6.71
CA ALA A 140 -10.20 5.12 -7.69
C ALA A 140 -10.61 6.50 -7.21
N CYS A 141 -10.98 6.66 -5.93
CA CYS A 141 -11.26 7.97 -5.35
C CYS A 141 -10.05 8.92 -5.40
N LYS A 142 -8.85 8.41 -5.17
CA LYS A 142 -7.61 9.21 -5.32
C LYS A 142 -7.28 9.57 -6.77
N ALA A 143 -7.61 8.68 -7.70
CA ALA A 143 -7.36 8.88 -9.13
C ALA A 143 -8.35 9.88 -9.77
N ASP A 144 -9.59 9.92 -9.30
CA ASP A 144 -10.66 10.75 -9.83
C ASP A 144 -10.62 12.15 -9.22
N LYS A 145 -10.20 13.14 -10.00
CA LYS A 145 -10.14 14.56 -9.57
C LYS A 145 -11.48 15.17 -9.20
N ARG A 146 -12.60 14.53 -9.52
CA ARG A 146 -13.95 14.96 -9.11
C ARG A 146 -14.25 14.55 -7.66
N CYS A 147 -13.48 13.61 -7.11
CA CYS A 147 -13.66 13.08 -5.77
C CYS A 147 -12.89 13.92 -4.74
N TYR A 148 -13.59 14.46 -3.76
CA TYR A 148 -13.01 15.25 -2.66
C TYR A 148 -12.72 14.42 -1.40
N GLY A 149 -13.19 13.19 -1.37
CA GLY A 149 -13.03 12.31 -0.22
C GLY A 149 -13.97 11.12 -0.28
N MET A 150 -13.86 10.24 0.71
CA MET A 150 -14.67 9.04 0.81
C MET A 150 -15.35 8.96 2.17
N CYS A 151 -16.66 8.74 2.19
CA CYS A 151 -17.41 8.37 3.37
C CYS A 151 -17.49 6.84 3.45
N TYR A 152 -16.95 6.25 4.51
CA TYR A 152 -16.95 4.80 4.68
C TYR A 152 -17.82 4.38 5.86
N LEU A 153 -18.99 3.82 5.55
CA LEU A 153 -19.86 3.20 6.56
C LEU A 153 -19.38 1.78 6.85
N LYS A 154 -19.10 1.49 8.10
CA LYS A 154 -18.53 0.21 8.50
C LYS A 154 -19.12 -0.26 9.83
N ASN A 155 -19.14 -1.56 10.03
CA ASN A 155 -19.46 -2.14 11.33
C ASN A 155 -18.27 -2.05 12.31
N ARG A 156 -18.56 -2.25 13.58
CA ARG A 156 -17.52 -2.32 14.62
C ARG A 156 -16.58 -3.51 14.35
N ARG A 157 -15.27 -3.34 14.65
CA ARG A 157 -14.22 -4.36 14.50
C ARG A 157 -13.88 -4.78 13.05
N SER A 158 -14.23 -3.96 12.06
CA SER A 158 -13.85 -4.21 10.65
C SER A 158 -12.34 -4.09 10.36
N GLY A 159 -11.53 -3.62 11.32
CA GLY A 159 -10.09 -3.35 11.11
C GLY A 159 -9.79 -2.02 10.42
N PHE A 160 -10.80 -1.21 10.11
CA PHE A 160 -10.67 0.02 9.34
C PHE A 160 -9.64 1.00 9.94
N SER A 161 -9.58 1.14 11.26
CA SER A 161 -8.60 2.05 11.91
C SER A 161 -7.15 1.66 11.60
N PHE A 162 -6.84 0.38 11.44
CA PHE A 162 -5.51 -0.05 10.99
C PHE A 162 -5.30 0.21 9.51
N MET A 163 -6.32 -0.02 8.69
CA MET A 163 -6.26 0.24 7.25
C MET A 163 -6.03 1.73 6.96
N SER A 164 -6.78 2.62 7.64
CA SER A 164 -6.61 4.07 7.50
C SER A 164 -5.26 4.57 8.05
N SER A 165 -4.78 4.00 9.15
CA SER A 165 -3.45 4.32 9.67
C SER A 165 -2.33 3.86 8.74
N ALA A 166 -2.47 2.68 8.12
CA ALA A 166 -1.52 2.19 7.13
C ALA A 166 -1.49 3.10 5.89
N GLU A 167 -2.64 3.55 5.42
CA GLU A 167 -2.70 4.51 4.30
C GLU A 167 -2.08 5.86 4.69
N THR A 168 -2.35 6.35 5.89
CA THR A 168 -1.72 7.59 6.39
C THR A 168 -0.20 7.50 6.37
N VAL A 169 0.37 6.40 6.87
CA VAL A 169 1.82 6.15 6.86
C VAL A 169 2.32 6.02 5.41
N ASN A 170 1.60 5.28 4.57
CA ASN A 170 1.96 5.10 3.17
C ASN A 170 2.03 6.45 2.45
N LEU A 171 1.01 7.28 2.55
CA LEU A 171 0.96 8.59 1.92
C LEU A 171 2.04 9.54 2.49
N ALA A 172 2.23 9.58 3.81
CA ALA A 172 3.21 10.43 4.45
C ALA A 172 4.67 10.08 4.08
N THR A 173 4.94 8.83 3.69
CA THR A 173 6.28 8.36 3.34
C THR A 173 6.56 8.31 1.83
N ILE A 174 5.56 8.59 0.97
CA ILE A 174 5.71 8.64 -0.48
C ILE A 174 5.57 10.07 -1.04
N SER A 175 4.88 10.95 -0.33
CA SER A 175 4.61 12.32 -0.77
C SER A 175 5.62 13.30 -0.18
N SER A 176 6.12 14.23 -0.99
CA SER A 176 6.91 15.36 -0.51
C SER A 176 6.01 16.45 0.05
N ASP A 177 6.48 17.14 1.07
CA ASP A 177 5.85 18.34 1.67
C ASP A 177 4.37 18.21 2.04
N SER A 178 3.95 17.00 2.40
CA SER A 178 2.57 16.70 2.70
C SER A 178 2.34 16.49 4.19
N ARG A 179 1.15 16.87 4.66
CA ARG A 179 0.73 16.71 6.06
C ARG A 179 -0.55 15.89 6.11
N TYR A 180 -0.56 14.90 6.99
CA TYR A 180 -1.72 14.04 7.20
C TYR A 180 -2.15 14.14 8.65
N GLY A 181 -3.46 14.31 8.86
CA GLY A 181 -4.04 14.46 10.18
C GLY A 181 -5.02 13.33 10.51
N ILE A 182 -5.11 12.97 11.77
CA ILE A 182 -6.10 12.05 12.31
C ILE A 182 -7.01 12.84 13.24
N LEU A 183 -8.29 12.86 12.91
CA LEU A 183 -9.33 13.41 13.77
C LEU A 183 -10.10 12.29 14.45
N SER A 184 -10.39 12.46 15.72
CA SER A 184 -11.18 11.53 16.52
C SER A 184 -12.15 12.30 17.42
N LYS A 185 -12.95 11.60 18.20
CA LYS A 185 -13.90 12.19 19.14
C LYS A 185 -13.25 13.16 20.13
N THR A 186 -12.07 12.80 20.62
CA THR A 186 -11.27 13.63 21.51
C THR A 186 -9.81 13.67 21.06
N GLY A 187 -9.04 14.68 21.51
CA GLY A 187 -7.60 14.73 21.29
C GLY A 187 -6.85 13.53 21.89
N ALA A 188 -7.29 13.03 23.04
CA ALA A 188 -6.73 11.84 23.68
C ALA A 188 -6.94 10.59 22.82
N ASP A 189 -8.14 10.42 22.23
CA ASP A 189 -8.42 9.29 21.32
C ASP A 189 -7.59 9.38 20.04
N ALA A 190 -7.42 10.58 19.47
CA ALA A 190 -6.57 10.80 18.30
C ALA A 190 -5.11 10.48 18.62
N LYS A 191 -4.57 10.94 19.75
CA LYS A 191 -3.22 10.63 20.21
C LYS A 191 -3.04 9.12 20.43
N LYS A 192 -4.00 8.45 21.06
CA LYS A 192 -3.97 6.99 21.25
C LYS A 192 -3.97 6.26 19.91
N MET A 193 -4.80 6.66 18.95
CA MET A 193 -4.81 6.05 17.62
C MET A 193 -3.46 6.24 16.91
N PHE A 194 -2.83 7.41 17.04
CA PHE A 194 -1.51 7.66 16.49
C PHE A 194 -0.46 6.73 17.13
N THR A 195 -0.39 6.71 18.47
CA THR A 195 0.61 5.91 19.22
C THR A 195 0.43 4.40 18.99
N ASP A 196 -0.82 3.91 19.04
CA ASP A 196 -1.09 2.46 19.00
C ASP A 196 -1.12 1.88 17.58
N LYS A 197 -1.32 2.71 16.55
CA LYS A 197 -1.51 2.24 15.17
C LYS A 197 -0.52 2.82 14.17
N VAL A 198 -0.37 4.14 14.13
CA VAL A 198 0.51 4.80 13.15
C VAL A 198 1.98 4.50 13.46
N VAL A 199 2.39 4.70 14.71
CA VAL A 199 3.78 4.49 15.13
C VAL A 199 4.25 3.06 14.89
N PRO A 200 3.53 2.00 15.31
CA PRO A 200 3.96 0.62 15.05
C PRO A 200 4.09 0.28 13.56
N ILE A 201 3.20 0.81 12.71
CA ILE A 201 3.27 0.61 11.26
C ILE A 201 4.53 1.30 10.71
N SER A 202 4.76 2.55 11.05
CA SER A 202 5.93 3.32 10.61
C SER A 202 7.25 2.67 11.04
N VAL A 203 7.34 2.24 12.30
CA VAL A 203 8.54 1.54 12.82
C VAL A 203 8.79 0.22 12.11
N ASN A 204 7.73 -0.49 11.70
CA ASN A 204 7.85 -1.79 11.02
C ASN A 204 8.28 -1.68 9.54
N TYR A 205 8.21 -0.51 8.93
CA TYR A 205 8.67 -0.32 7.56
C TYR A 205 10.17 -0.61 7.44
N PRO A 206 10.62 -1.18 6.31
CA PRO A 206 12.05 -1.34 6.04
C PRO A 206 12.72 0.04 5.86
N PHE A 207 14.03 0.09 6.02
CA PHE A 207 14.78 1.34 5.98
C PHE A 207 14.53 2.16 4.70
N PHE A 208 14.38 1.49 3.56
CA PHE A 208 14.21 2.16 2.26
C PHE A 208 12.83 2.80 2.05
N PHE A 209 11.85 2.49 2.89
CA PHE A 209 10.55 3.18 2.91
C PHE A 209 10.44 4.25 3.99
N LYS A 210 11.42 4.33 4.89
CA LYS A 210 11.42 5.35 5.95
C LYS A 210 11.95 6.68 5.42
N PRO A 211 11.30 7.81 5.73
CA PRO A 211 11.87 9.12 5.41
C PRO A 211 13.13 9.35 6.25
N ILE A 212 14.06 10.12 5.71
CA ILE A 212 15.21 10.62 6.47
C ILE A 212 14.67 11.69 7.42
N GLN A 213 14.90 11.49 8.72
CA GLN A 213 14.49 12.42 9.76
C GLN A 213 15.74 12.99 10.44
N ASP A 214 15.69 14.26 10.84
CA ASP A 214 16.79 14.95 11.54
C ASP A 214 17.06 14.28 12.91
N GLY A 215 17.93 13.27 12.89
CA GLY A 215 18.40 12.57 14.08
C GLY A 215 17.38 11.69 14.80
N MET A 216 16.19 11.48 14.22
CA MET A 216 15.16 10.64 14.83
C MET A 216 14.49 9.71 13.83
N ASP A 217 14.74 8.42 13.98
CA ASP A 217 14.08 7.35 13.22
C ASP A 217 12.67 6.99 13.73
N ARG A 218 12.18 7.69 14.74
CA ARG A 218 10.89 7.40 15.37
C ARG A 218 9.97 8.62 15.35
N PRO A 219 8.69 8.43 14.95
CA PRO A 219 7.69 9.48 15.08
C PRO A 219 7.57 9.93 16.54
N LYS A 220 7.58 11.22 16.78
CA LYS A 220 7.29 11.79 18.11
C LYS A 220 5.78 11.81 18.34
N THR A 221 5.35 11.47 19.55
CA THR A 221 3.97 11.62 20.03
C THR A 221 3.75 12.99 20.65
#